data_a8c03e0a5040d85d540b53488146b756
#
_entry.id   a8c03e0a5040d85d540b53488146b756
#
_cell.length_a   1.000
_cell.length_b   1.000
_cell.length_c   1.000
_cell.angle_alpha   90.00
_cell.angle_beta   90.00
_cell.angle_gamma   90.00
#
_symmetry.space_group_name_H-M   'P 1'
#
loop_
_entity.id
_entity.type
_entity.pdbx_description
1 polymer ?
#
loop_
_entity_poly.entity_id
_entity_poly.type
_entity_poly.pdbx_seq_one_letter_code
_entity_poly.pdbx_strand_id
1 'polypeptide(L)'
;KDITHIRQAGEPKETCYVFEGFMDYLSFLTLRQKNSPDYPDFDKQDYLILNSVSNLSKALYPLGDYEKIHCFFDNDTAGIRAVQELYKEYSFRVRDSSRIYSGYKDLNDYLCGKRLVQSADLTQQVKQSQTVKQADRQEQQSAKKKSRGFRM
;
A
#
# COMPACT_ATOMS: atom_id res chain seq x y z
N LYS A 1 0.17 -16.24 -13.59
CA LYS A 1 0.39 -14.82 -13.92
C LYS A 1 1.85 -14.60 -14.28
N ASP A 2 2.12 -13.70 -15.21
CA ASP A 2 3.47 -13.31 -15.61
C ASP A 2 3.68 -11.82 -15.37
N ILE A 3 4.92 -11.34 -15.52
CA ILE A 3 5.20 -9.89 -15.49
C ILE A 3 4.56 -9.19 -16.68
N THR A 4 4.21 -7.93 -16.49
CA THR A 4 3.77 -7.04 -17.56
C THR A 4 4.79 -5.93 -17.72
N HIS A 5 5.40 -5.81 -18.89
CA HIS A 5 6.38 -4.77 -19.18
C HIS A 5 5.82 -3.81 -20.22
N ILE A 6 5.62 -2.56 -19.82
CA ILE A 6 5.06 -1.48 -20.65
C ILE A 6 6.22 -0.57 -21.05
N ARG A 7 6.64 -0.68 -22.30
CA ARG A 7 7.67 0.17 -22.89
C ARG A 7 7.03 1.34 -23.60
N GLN A 8 7.53 2.53 -23.33
CA GLN A 8 7.08 3.73 -24.02
C GLN A 8 7.70 3.83 -25.41
N ALA A 9 6.96 4.43 -26.34
CA ALA A 9 7.45 4.67 -27.69
C ALA A 9 8.59 5.70 -27.73
N GLY A 10 9.38 5.68 -28.80
CA GLY A 10 10.51 6.57 -29.02
C GLY A 10 11.82 6.01 -28.49
N GLU A 11 12.70 6.90 -28.04
CA GLU A 11 14.02 6.51 -27.55
C GLU A 11 13.93 5.63 -26.28
N PRO A 12 14.89 4.71 -26.07
CA PRO A 12 14.97 3.89 -24.87
C PRO A 12 14.96 4.75 -23.60
N LYS A 13 14.22 4.32 -22.58
CA LYS A 13 14.12 5.04 -21.32
C LYS A 13 15.23 4.61 -20.35
N GLU A 14 15.79 5.57 -19.63
CA GLU A 14 16.78 5.31 -18.57
C GLU A 14 16.11 4.82 -17.28
N THR A 15 14.82 5.09 -17.13
CA THR A 15 14.09 4.86 -15.87
C THR A 15 12.96 3.86 -16.06
N CYS A 16 12.85 2.90 -15.15
CA CYS A 16 11.72 2.00 -15.04
C CYS A 16 11.07 2.14 -13.67
N TYR A 17 9.74 2.22 -13.65
CA TYR A 17 8.94 2.18 -12.44
C TYR A 17 8.36 0.78 -12.29
N VAL A 18 8.63 0.14 -11.15
CA VAL A 18 8.27 -1.26 -10.88
C VAL A 18 7.19 -1.29 -9.81
N PHE A 19 6.09 -1.97 -10.12
CA PHE A 19 4.94 -2.13 -9.24
C PHE A 19 4.76 -3.59 -8.86
N GLU A 20 4.30 -3.84 -7.63
CA GLU A 20 3.96 -5.20 -7.21
C GLU A 20 2.68 -5.67 -7.90
N GLY A 21 1.64 -4.85 -7.91
CA GLY A 21 0.33 -5.13 -8.47
C GLY A 21 -0.11 -4.15 -9.54
N PHE A 22 -1.05 -4.60 -10.38
CA PHE A 22 -1.61 -3.78 -11.46
C PHE A 22 -2.43 -2.59 -10.91
N MET A 23 -3.11 -2.77 -9.76
CA MET A 23 -3.87 -1.70 -9.12
C MET A 23 -2.98 -0.57 -8.63
N ASP A 24 -1.76 -0.87 -8.16
CA ASP A 24 -0.80 0.16 -7.75
C ASP A 24 -0.30 0.97 -8.95
N TYR A 25 -0.06 0.31 -10.08
CA TYR A 25 0.25 0.99 -11.33
C TYR A 25 -0.86 1.96 -11.74
N LEU A 26 -2.13 1.54 -11.73
CA LEU A 26 -3.27 2.42 -12.04
C LEU A 26 -3.41 3.56 -11.04
N SER A 27 -3.16 3.28 -9.76
CA SER A 27 -3.16 4.30 -8.70
C SER A 27 -2.07 5.34 -8.92
N PHE A 28 -0.88 4.91 -9.34
CA PHE A 28 0.21 5.79 -9.70
C PHE A 28 -0.18 6.73 -10.85
N LEU A 29 -0.75 6.21 -11.93
CA LEU A 29 -1.20 7.02 -13.07
C LEU A 29 -2.26 8.04 -12.63
N THR A 30 -3.20 7.62 -11.78
CA THR A 30 -4.24 8.50 -11.23
C THR A 30 -3.66 9.63 -10.38
N LEU A 31 -2.71 9.31 -9.49
CA LEU A 31 -2.03 10.32 -8.66
C LEU A 31 -1.21 11.30 -9.50
N ARG A 32 -0.50 10.79 -10.51
CA ARG A 32 0.26 11.65 -11.45
C ARG A 32 -0.67 12.60 -12.19
N GLN A 33 -1.77 12.11 -12.73
CA GLN A 33 -2.77 12.92 -13.43
C GLN A 33 -3.37 13.99 -12.51
N LYS A 34 -3.66 13.66 -11.25
CA LYS A 34 -4.19 14.62 -10.27
C LYS A 34 -3.18 15.71 -9.90
N ASN A 35 -1.91 15.33 -9.71
CA ASN A 35 -0.86 16.23 -9.25
C ASN A 35 -0.26 17.09 -10.36
N SER A 36 -0.34 16.64 -11.60
CA SER A 36 0.22 17.32 -12.79
C SER A 36 -0.72 17.13 -13.98
N PRO A 37 -1.92 17.77 -13.97
CA PRO A 37 -2.96 17.51 -14.98
C PRO A 37 -2.51 17.86 -16.40
N ASP A 38 -1.73 18.92 -16.56
CA ASP A 38 -1.29 19.42 -17.87
C ASP A 38 -0.09 18.63 -18.43
N TYR A 39 0.77 18.11 -17.55
CA TYR A 39 1.98 17.36 -17.90
C TYR A 39 2.20 16.17 -16.96
N PRO A 40 1.44 15.10 -17.09
CA PRO A 40 1.57 13.93 -16.18
C PRO A 40 2.84 13.10 -16.43
N ASP A 41 3.59 13.36 -17.49
CA ASP A 41 4.88 12.71 -17.83
C ASP A 41 4.81 11.17 -17.86
N PHE A 42 3.74 10.60 -18.39
CA PHE A 42 3.55 9.15 -18.43
C PHE A 42 4.54 8.45 -19.37
N ASP A 43 5.08 9.16 -20.33
CA ASP A 43 5.99 8.68 -21.36
C ASP A 43 7.48 8.88 -21.03
N LYS A 44 7.81 9.45 -19.88
CA LYS A 44 9.20 9.71 -19.48
C LYS A 44 9.92 8.48 -18.95
N GLN A 45 9.18 7.45 -18.54
CA GLN A 45 9.69 6.21 -17.99
C GLN A 45 8.92 5.00 -18.51
N ASP A 46 9.55 3.85 -18.49
CA ASP A 46 8.89 2.58 -18.70
C ASP A 46 8.29 2.05 -17.39
N TYR A 47 7.38 1.08 -17.49
CA TYR A 47 6.71 0.48 -16.35
C TYR A 47 6.83 -1.04 -16.40
N LEU A 48 7.05 -1.65 -15.24
CA LEU A 48 7.06 -3.09 -15.08
C LEU A 48 6.19 -3.47 -13.89
N ILE A 49 5.21 -4.34 -14.12
CA ILE A 49 4.30 -4.84 -13.10
C ILE A 49 4.61 -6.31 -12.86
N LEU A 50 4.95 -6.66 -11.61
CA LEU A 50 5.27 -8.03 -11.23
C LEU A 50 4.04 -8.94 -11.28
N ASN A 51 2.85 -8.42 -11.00
CA ASN A 51 1.60 -9.17 -10.79
C ASN A 51 1.66 -10.18 -9.63
N SER A 52 2.80 -10.31 -8.98
CA SER A 52 3.10 -10.97 -7.70
C SER A 52 4.59 -10.84 -7.44
N VAL A 53 5.02 -10.66 -6.19
CA VAL A 53 6.45 -10.66 -5.81
C VAL A 53 7.17 -11.96 -6.20
N SER A 54 6.45 -13.08 -6.32
CA SER A 54 7.01 -14.35 -6.79
C SER A 54 7.56 -14.30 -8.23
N ASN A 55 7.17 -13.31 -9.00
CA ASN A 55 7.68 -13.08 -10.37
C ASN A 55 8.94 -12.19 -10.41
N LEU A 56 9.49 -11.78 -9.27
CA LEU A 56 10.64 -10.88 -9.22
C LEU A 56 11.84 -11.41 -10.04
N SER A 57 12.11 -12.72 -9.99
CA SER A 57 13.19 -13.32 -10.76
C SER A 57 13.05 -13.13 -12.26
N LYS A 58 11.83 -13.06 -12.79
CA LYS A 58 11.57 -12.80 -14.21
C LYS A 58 11.80 -11.33 -14.58
N ALA A 59 11.68 -10.42 -13.62
CA ALA A 59 11.92 -8.99 -13.82
C ALA A 59 13.39 -8.63 -13.83
N LEU A 60 14.27 -9.43 -13.24
CA LEU A 60 15.69 -9.11 -13.12
C LEU A 60 16.33 -8.85 -14.50
N TYR A 61 16.13 -9.74 -15.47
CA TYR A 61 16.74 -9.56 -16.77
C TYR A 61 16.30 -8.25 -17.49
N PRO A 62 14.99 -7.97 -17.66
CA PRO A 62 14.57 -6.73 -18.31
C PRO A 62 14.92 -5.46 -17.52
N LEU A 63 15.06 -5.52 -16.19
CA LEU A 63 15.48 -4.37 -15.38
C LEU A 63 16.95 -4.02 -15.56
N GLY A 64 17.77 -4.93 -16.07
CA GLY A 64 19.18 -4.66 -16.35
C GLY A 64 19.43 -3.54 -17.35
N ASP A 65 18.47 -3.24 -18.20
CA ASP A 65 18.56 -2.20 -19.24
C ASP A 65 18.38 -0.77 -18.67
N TYR A 66 17.98 -0.62 -17.39
CA TYR A 66 17.66 0.69 -16.82
C TYR A 66 18.74 1.19 -15.86
N GLU A 67 19.02 2.49 -15.92
CA GLU A 67 19.93 3.17 -15.00
C GLU A 67 19.26 3.53 -13.66
N LYS A 68 17.94 3.71 -13.69
CA LYS A 68 17.11 4.08 -12.51
C LYS A 68 15.91 3.16 -12.41
N ILE A 69 15.79 2.50 -11.29
CA ILE A 69 14.71 1.55 -11.00
C ILE A 69 13.99 2.04 -9.74
N HIS A 70 12.76 2.50 -9.88
CA HIS A 70 11.94 2.97 -8.77
C HIS A 70 10.92 1.90 -8.40
N CYS A 71 10.96 1.42 -7.16
CA CYS A 71 10.12 0.33 -6.66
C CYS A 71 8.93 0.88 -5.87
N PHE A 72 7.73 0.50 -6.29
CA PHE A 72 6.45 0.79 -5.61
C PHE A 72 5.84 -0.52 -5.14
N PHE A 73 6.39 -1.08 -4.07
CA PHE A 73 5.99 -2.37 -3.50
C PHE A 73 5.20 -2.18 -2.22
N ASP A 74 4.48 -3.21 -1.80
CA ASP A 74 3.69 -3.20 -0.57
C ASP A 74 4.58 -2.94 0.65
N ASN A 75 4.06 -2.23 1.63
CA ASN A 75 4.71 -1.98 2.92
C ASN A 75 4.55 -3.20 3.85
N ASP A 76 4.85 -4.38 3.34
CA ASP A 76 4.85 -5.63 4.09
C ASP A 76 6.20 -6.36 3.94
N THR A 77 6.33 -7.51 4.62
CA THR A 77 7.56 -8.28 4.62
C THR A 77 7.97 -8.76 3.22
N ALA A 78 7.01 -9.10 2.36
CA ALA A 78 7.29 -9.59 1.02
C ALA A 78 7.79 -8.47 0.11
N GLY A 79 7.14 -7.30 0.12
CA GLY A 79 7.57 -6.12 -0.62
C GLY A 79 8.95 -5.62 -0.18
N ILE A 80 9.21 -5.57 1.14
CA ILE A 80 10.51 -5.17 1.69
C ILE A 80 11.62 -6.13 1.21
N ARG A 81 11.39 -7.44 1.24
CA ARG A 81 12.36 -8.43 0.75
C ARG A 81 12.61 -8.28 -0.75
N ALA A 82 11.58 -8.03 -1.53
CA ALA A 82 11.72 -7.82 -2.97
C ALA A 82 12.59 -6.61 -3.29
N VAL A 83 12.42 -5.49 -2.58
CA VAL A 83 13.30 -4.31 -2.71
C VAL A 83 14.74 -4.68 -2.34
N GLN A 84 14.95 -5.43 -1.26
CA GLN A 84 16.30 -5.86 -0.84
C GLN A 84 16.97 -6.74 -1.88
N GLU A 85 16.26 -7.63 -2.55
CA GLU A 85 16.78 -8.45 -3.64
C GLU A 85 17.19 -7.59 -4.85
N LEU A 86 16.38 -6.60 -5.22
CA LEU A 86 16.74 -5.65 -6.27
C LEU A 86 17.98 -4.81 -5.89
N TYR A 87 18.11 -4.39 -4.64
CA TYR A 87 19.31 -3.70 -4.16
C TYR A 87 20.58 -4.57 -4.26
N LYS A 88 20.48 -5.87 -4.00
CA LYS A 88 21.61 -6.80 -4.15
C LYS A 88 22.08 -6.89 -5.61
N GLU A 89 21.14 -6.87 -6.55
CA GLU A 89 21.44 -7.00 -7.98
C GLU A 89 21.89 -5.69 -8.60
N TYR A 90 21.20 -4.58 -8.31
CA TYR A 90 21.35 -3.31 -9.03
C TYR A 90 21.87 -2.14 -8.18
N SER A 91 22.09 -2.36 -6.88
CA SER A 91 22.73 -1.39 -5.97
C SER A 91 22.11 0.01 -6.04
N PHE A 92 22.94 1.03 -6.31
CA PHE A 92 22.54 2.44 -6.33
C PHE A 92 21.53 2.81 -7.43
N ARG A 93 21.28 1.94 -8.40
CA ARG A 93 20.24 2.15 -9.42
C ARG A 93 18.83 1.99 -8.86
N VAL A 94 18.67 1.30 -7.74
CA VAL A 94 17.39 1.03 -7.12
C VAL A 94 17.01 2.13 -6.13
N ARG A 95 15.76 2.57 -6.20
CA ARG A 95 15.15 3.50 -5.25
C ARG A 95 13.84 2.93 -4.73
N ASP A 96 13.74 2.76 -3.43
CA ASP A 96 12.50 2.41 -2.76
C ASP A 96 11.60 3.65 -2.66
N SER A 97 10.48 3.63 -3.37
CA SER A 97 9.46 4.69 -3.39
C SER A 97 8.28 4.43 -2.45
N SER A 98 8.26 3.30 -1.73
CA SER A 98 7.19 2.95 -0.79
C SER A 98 7.04 3.95 0.36
N ARG A 99 8.08 4.73 0.64
CA ARG A 99 8.05 5.82 1.64
C ARG A 99 7.03 6.91 1.33
N ILE A 100 6.65 7.09 0.06
CA ILE A 100 5.64 8.07 -0.36
C ILE A 100 4.28 7.75 0.27
N TYR A 101 4.00 6.47 0.48
CA TYR A 101 2.77 5.97 1.09
C TYR A 101 3.00 5.23 2.41
N SER A 102 3.99 5.70 3.19
CA SER A 102 4.20 5.19 4.55
C SER A 102 2.93 5.36 5.39
N GLY A 103 2.57 4.35 6.19
CA GLY A 103 1.30 4.32 6.92
C GLY A 103 0.11 3.74 6.14
N TYR A 104 0.34 3.31 4.92
CA TYR A 104 -0.60 2.56 4.08
C TYR A 104 0.04 1.24 3.66
N LYS A 105 -0.78 0.24 3.38
CA LYS A 105 -0.28 -1.06 2.93
C LYS A 105 0.41 -0.94 1.58
N ASP A 106 -0.23 -0.28 0.64
CA ASP A 106 0.19 -0.13 -0.74
C ASP A 106 -0.23 1.24 -1.31
N LEU A 107 0.13 1.50 -2.56
CA LEU A 107 -0.16 2.76 -3.23
C LEU A 107 -1.67 2.94 -3.51
N ASN A 108 -2.40 1.85 -3.75
CA ASN A 108 -3.84 1.91 -3.95
C ASN A 108 -4.56 2.29 -2.65
N ASP A 109 -4.18 1.73 -1.52
CA ASP A 109 -4.71 2.11 -0.21
C ASP A 109 -4.39 3.58 0.12
N TYR A 110 -3.22 4.07 -0.26
CA TYR A 110 -2.87 5.50 -0.16
C TYR A 110 -3.81 6.38 -1.00
N LEU A 111 -4.04 6.04 -2.26
CA LEU A 111 -4.98 6.76 -3.14
C LEU A 111 -6.39 6.77 -2.56
N CYS A 112 -6.84 5.66 -1.96
CA CYS A 112 -8.16 5.49 -1.36
C CYS A 112 -8.28 6.01 0.07
N GLY A 113 -7.19 6.47 0.70
CA GLY A 113 -7.17 6.97 2.08
C GLY A 113 -7.33 5.89 3.15
N LYS A 114 -7.04 4.63 2.84
CA LYS A 114 -7.19 3.48 3.76
C LYS A 114 -5.91 3.24 4.57
N ARG A 115 -5.72 4.01 5.64
CA ARG A 115 -4.55 3.88 6.52
C ARG A 115 -4.47 2.53 7.22
N LEU A 116 -3.24 2.06 7.46
CA LEU A 116 -2.98 0.95 8.37
C LEU A 116 -3.40 1.36 9.78
N VAL A 117 -4.26 0.55 10.42
CA VAL A 117 -4.65 0.74 11.82
C VAL A 117 -3.48 0.31 12.70
N GLN A 118 -2.90 1.24 13.45
CA GLN A 118 -1.85 0.89 14.41
C GLN A 118 -2.47 0.05 15.54
N SER A 119 -1.73 -0.93 16.04
CA SER A 119 -2.18 -1.81 17.11
C SER A 119 -2.63 -1.07 18.39
N ALA A 120 -2.10 0.14 18.63
CA ALA A 120 -2.53 1.03 19.70
C ALA A 120 -3.98 1.53 19.51
N ASP A 121 -4.39 1.82 18.27
CA ASP A 121 -5.75 2.29 17.97
C ASP A 121 -6.78 1.17 18.14
N LEU A 122 -6.41 -0.06 17.77
CA LEU A 122 -7.25 -1.25 18.03
C LEU A 122 -7.47 -1.48 19.53
N THR A 123 -6.44 -1.30 20.34
CA THR A 123 -6.52 -1.44 21.79
C THR A 123 -7.43 -0.38 22.41
N GLN A 124 -7.41 0.86 21.92
CA GLN A 124 -8.28 1.93 22.37
C GLN A 124 -9.74 1.70 21.95
N GLN A 125 -9.99 1.28 20.70
CA GLN A 125 -11.35 0.95 20.23
C GLN A 125 -11.96 -0.21 21.00
N VAL A 126 -11.18 -1.25 21.29
CA VAL A 126 -11.65 -2.39 22.11
C VAL A 126 -11.96 -1.96 23.54
N LYS A 127 -11.12 -1.12 24.16
CA LYS A 127 -11.39 -0.58 25.52
C LYS A 127 -12.65 0.28 25.55
N GLN A 128 -12.84 1.17 24.57
CA GLN A 128 -14.05 2.00 24.49
C GLN A 128 -15.31 1.15 24.30
N SER A 129 -15.27 0.14 23.43
CA SER A 129 -16.39 -0.77 23.21
C SER A 129 -16.75 -1.60 24.45
N GLN A 130 -15.76 -1.98 25.26
CA GLN A 130 -15.98 -2.71 26.52
C GLN A 130 -16.59 -1.80 27.62
N THR A 131 -16.14 -0.54 27.67
CA THR A 131 -16.67 0.44 28.63
C THR A 131 -18.14 0.76 28.35
N VAL A 132 -18.52 0.94 27.09
CA VAL A 132 -19.93 1.17 26.70
C VAL A 132 -20.79 -0.03 27.04
N LYS A 133 -20.37 -1.26 26.76
CA LYS A 133 -21.11 -2.49 27.11
C LYS A 133 -21.25 -2.71 28.59
N GLN A 134 -20.30 -2.25 29.40
CA GLN A 134 -20.41 -2.32 30.87
C GLN A 134 -21.39 -1.28 31.43
N ALA A 135 -21.40 -0.07 30.89
CA ALA A 135 -22.33 0.97 31.25
C ALA A 135 -23.79 0.55 30.96
N ASP A 136 -24.06 0.03 29.75
CA ASP A 136 -25.40 -0.47 29.39
C ASP A 136 -25.86 -1.63 30.27
N ARG A 137 -24.96 -2.54 30.68
CA ARG A 137 -25.31 -3.63 31.61
C ARG A 137 -25.64 -3.11 33.01
N GLN A 138 -24.95 -2.09 33.49
CA GLN A 138 -25.23 -1.50 34.81
C GLN A 138 -26.56 -0.75 34.84
N GLU A 139 -26.90 -0.01 33.76
CA GLU A 139 -28.22 0.64 33.63
C GLU A 139 -29.36 -0.37 33.59
N GLN A 140 -29.21 -1.46 32.82
CA GLN A 140 -30.22 -2.50 32.75
C GLN A 140 -30.43 -3.23 34.11
N GLN A 141 -29.35 -3.42 34.88
CA GLN A 141 -29.44 -4.02 36.21
C GLN A 141 -30.08 -3.07 37.24
N SER A 142 -29.80 -1.79 37.16
CA SER A 142 -30.41 -0.79 38.05
C SER A 142 -31.90 -0.58 37.75
N ALA A 143 -32.28 -0.61 36.47
CA ALA A 143 -33.68 -0.56 36.05
C ALA A 143 -34.47 -1.79 36.52
N LYS A 144 -33.90 -3.01 36.44
CA LYS A 144 -34.51 -4.25 36.96
C LYS A 144 -34.65 -4.26 38.48
N LYS A 145 -33.73 -3.65 39.23
CA LYS A 145 -33.84 -3.51 40.70
C LYS A 145 -34.96 -2.55 41.11
N LYS A 146 -35.13 -1.44 40.40
CA LYS A 146 -36.21 -0.47 40.66
C LYS A 146 -37.58 -1.07 40.38
N SER A 147 -37.74 -1.89 39.35
CA SER A 147 -39.03 -2.53 39.02
C SER A 147 -39.44 -3.65 39.99
N ARG A 148 -38.49 -4.27 40.71
CA ARG A 148 -38.78 -5.31 41.74
C ARG A 148 -39.07 -4.73 43.12
N GLY A 149 -38.75 -3.47 43.41
CA GLY A 149 -39.00 -2.79 44.69
C GLY A 149 -40.41 -2.19 44.82
N PHE A 150 -41.29 -2.30 43.81
CA PHE A 150 -42.62 -1.68 43.79
C PHE A 150 -43.74 -2.71 43.76
N ARG A 151 -43.59 -3.83 44.50
CA ARG A 151 -44.66 -4.76 44.81
C ARG A 151 -44.77 -4.89 46.33
N MET A 152 -45.59 -4.04 46.94
CA MET A 152 -46.32 -4.30 48.12
C MET A 152 -47.79 -4.30 47.77
#